data_630300dd4c14762763348d7998bd0237
#
_entry.id   630300dd4c14762763348d7998bd0237
#
_cell.length_a   1.000
_cell.length_b   1.000
_cell.length_c   1.000
_cell.angle_alpha   90.00
_cell.angle_beta   90.00
_cell.angle_gamma   90.00
#
_symmetry.space_group_name_H-M   'P 1'
#
loop_
_entity.id
_entity.type
_entity.pdbx_description
1 polymer ?
#
loop_
_entity_poly.entity_id
_entity_poly.type
_entity_poly.pdbx_seq_one_letter_code
_entity_poly.pdbx_strand_id
1 'polypeptide(L)'
;MSMQFERDERKFDFHDIGREIKRKREASGMTQEQLAFIIDRDPRTVMYHENDGQHPSLNIFYQLVTMFDISVDQFFYPDKGAASGCKSRIDVMLSSMDEKDLRLVETIIRAIKEAKETEEV
;
A
#
# COMPACT_ATOMS: atom_id res chain seq x y z
N MET A 1 25.91 -6.15 28.08
CA MET A 1 25.82 -6.53 26.67
C MET A 1 25.90 -5.30 25.78
N SER A 2 26.96 -5.17 25.02
CA SER A 2 27.10 -4.02 24.13
C SER A 2 26.24 -4.23 22.87
N MET A 3 25.40 -3.28 22.60
CA MET A 3 24.62 -3.27 21.37
C MET A 3 25.51 -2.82 20.22
N GLN A 4 25.69 -3.68 19.23
CA GLN A 4 26.46 -3.32 18.05
C GLN A 4 25.52 -2.71 17.01
N PHE A 5 25.91 -1.54 16.51
CA PHE A 5 25.16 -0.85 15.47
C PHE A 5 25.82 -1.14 14.12
N GLU A 6 25.08 -1.76 13.25
CA GLU A 6 25.51 -2.01 11.89
C GLU A 6 24.76 -1.08 10.94
N ARG A 7 25.37 -0.77 9.80
CA ARG A 7 24.69 0.03 8.79
C ARG A 7 23.56 -0.76 8.17
N ASP A 8 22.42 -0.12 7.98
CA ASP A 8 21.34 -0.69 7.21
C ASP A 8 21.62 -0.40 5.73
N GLU A 9 21.99 -1.45 5.01
CA GLU A 9 22.32 -1.36 3.58
C GLU A 9 21.15 -1.77 2.69
N ARG A 10 20.01 -2.10 3.29
CA ARG A 10 18.82 -2.50 2.53
C ARG A 10 18.34 -1.35 1.66
N LYS A 11 18.02 -1.69 0.42
CA LYS A 11 17.43 -0.74 -0.53
C LYS A 11 16.11 -1.31 -1.01
N PHE A 12 15.13 -0.45 -1.14
CA PHE A 12 13.83 -0.85 -1.66
C PHE A 12 13.89 -0.96 -3.18
N ASP A 13 13.42 -2.09 -3.72
CA ASP A 13 13.30 -2.29 -5.16
C ASP A 13 11.95 -1.75 -5.62
N PHE A 14 11.99 -0.67 -6.38
CA PHE A 14 10.77 0.03 -6.84
C PHE A 14 10.08 -0.64 -8.01
N HIS A 15 10.66 -1.68 -8.63
CA HIS A 15 10.10 -2.29 -9.86
C HIS A 15 8.65 -2.74 -9.69
N ASP A 16 8.30 -3.34 -8.57
CA ASP A 16 6.94 -3.85 -8.36
C ASP A 16 5.92 -2.72 -8.23
N ILE A 17 6.25 -1.67 -7.49
CA ILE A 17 5.38 -0.49 -7.40
C ILE A 17 5.28 0.19 -8.77
N GLY A 18 6.38 0.29 -9.50
CA GLY A 18 6.39 0.86 -10.83
C GLY A 18 5.45 0.13 -11.78
N ARG A 19 5.46 -1.19 -11.75
CA ARG A 19 4.52 -2.01 -12.53
C ARG A 19 3.07 -1.78 -12.13
N GLU A 20 2.82 -1.65 -10.84
CA GLU A 20 1.46 -1.39 -10.35
C GLU A 20 0.97 -0.01 -10.80
N ILE A 21 1.85 1.00 -10.77
CA ILE A 21 1.54 2.33 -11.30
C ILE A 21 1.16 2.23 -12.77
N LYS A 22 1.96 1.52 -13.56
CA LYS A 22 1.70 1.32 -14.99
C LYS A 22 0.36 0.65 -15.21
N ARG A 23 0.08 -0.42 -14.47
CA ARG A 23 -1.17 -1.18 -14.57
C ARG A 23 -2.37 -0.28 -14.28
N LYS A 24 -2.31 0.48 -13.19
CA LYS A 24 -3.39 1.39 -12.79
C LYS A 24 -3.56 2.53 -13.78
N ARG A 25 -2.47 3.08 -14.27
CA ARG A 25 -2.49 4.14 -15.29
C ARG A 25 -3.19 3.65 -16.58
N GLU A 26 -2.79 2.49 -17.06
CA GLU A 26 -3.39 1.90 -18.27
C GLU A 26 -4.87 1.56 -18.05
N ALA A 27 -5.22 1.04 -16.87
CA ALA A 27 -6.61 0.75 -16.55
C ALA A 27 -7.48 2.02 -16.50
N SER A 28 -6.87 3.17 -16.22
CA SER A 28 -7.55 4.47 -16.22
C SER A 28 -7.59 5.10 -17.62
N GLY A 29 -7.01 4.47 -18.63
CA GLY A 29 -6.96 5.01 -19.98
C GLY A 29 -6.00 6.18 -20.13
N MET A 30 -5.04 6.33 -19.22
CA MET A 30 -4.11 7.46 -19.18
C MET A 30 -2.80 7.10 -19.88
N THR A 31 -2.28 8.01 -20.70
CA THR A 31 -0.97 7.85 -21.34
C THR A 31 0.15 8.27 -20.38
N GLN A 32 1.38 7.87 -20.69
CA GLN A 32 2.55 8.32 -19.94
C GLN A 32 2.70 9.83 -19.97
N GLU A 33 2.43 10.45 -21.13
CA GLU A 33 2.48 11.90 -21.29
C GLU A 33 1.45 12.60 -20.40
N GLN A 34 0.26 12.06 -20.31
CA GLN A 34 -0.80 12.61 -19.45
C GLN A 34 -0.42 12.54 -17.99
N LEU A 35 0.12 11.39 -17.55
CA LEU A 35 0.59 11.26 -16.18
C LEU A 35 1.75 12.21 -15.89
N ALA A 36 2.71 12.30 -16.81
CA ALA A 36 3.85 13.20 -16.67
C ALA A 36 3.40 14.66 -16.51
N PHE A 37 2.40 15.06 -17.27
CA PHE A 37 1.82 16.41 -17.13
C PHE A 37 1.24 16.64 -15.75
N ILE A 38 0.50 15.67 -15.23
CA ILE A 38 -0.15 15.78 -13.91
C ILE A 38 0.88 15.94 -12.79
N ILE A 39 1.98 15.18 -12.85
CA ILE A 39 3.00 15.22 -11.80
C ILE A 39 4.14 16.21 -12.12
N ASP A 40 3.99 16.99 -13.18
CA ASP A 40 4.98 17.98 -13.64
C ASP A 40 6.38 17.36 -13.81
N ARG A 41 6.44 16.31 -14.58
CA ARG A 41 7.70 15.62 -14.92
C ARG A 41 7.74 15.30 -16.41
N ASP A 42 8.93 14.96 -16.88
CA ASP A 42 9.13 14.51 -18.27
C ASP A 42 8.53 13.09 -18.43
N PRO A 43 7.93 12.77 -19.60
CA PRO A 43 7.44 11.42 -19.86
C PRO A 43 8.49 10.33 -19.69
N ARG A 44 9.78 10.61 -19.93
CA ARG A 44 10.86 9.67 -19.68
C ARG A 44 10.96 9.30 -18.21
N THR A 45 10.71 10.27 -17.33
CA THR A 45 10.72 10.03 -15.89
C THR A 45 9.63 9.02 -15.51
N VAL A 46 8.43 9.17 -16.06
CA VAL A 46 7.35 8.20 -15.85
C VAL A 46 7.76 6.82 -16.36
N MET A 47 8.34 6.75 -17.55
CA MET A 47 8.82 5.50 -18.12
C MET A 47 9.85 4.81 -17.21
N TYR A 48 10.80 5.56 -16.67
CA TYR A 48 11.82 5.03 -15.78
C TYR A 48 11.21 4.51 -14.48
N HIS A 49 10.21 5.21 -13.92
CA HIS A 49 9.52 4.76 -12.71
C HIS A 49 8.74 3.46 -12.98
N GLU A 50 8.08 3.37 -14.12
CA GLU A 50 7.25 2.22 -14.45
C GLU A 50 8.05 0.98 -14.86
N ASN A 51 9.14 1.16 -15.61
CA ASN A 51 9.82 0.06 -16.27
C ASN A 51 11.21 -0.25 -15.70
N ASP A 52 11.91 0.75 -15.18
CA ASP A 52 13.33 0.62 -14.84
C ASP A 52 13.60 0.64 -13.33
N GLY A 53 12.58 0.69 -12.52
CA GLY A 53 12.73 0.68 -11.06
C GLY A 53 13.32 1.95 -10.47
N GLN A 54 13.39 3.03 -11.24
CA GLN A 54 13.84 4.31 -10.72
C GLN A 54 12.78 4.86 -9.77
N HIS A 55 13.14 5.04 -8.49
CA HIS A 55 12.18 5.56 -7.52
C HIS A 55 12.00 7.06 -7.69
N PRO A 56 10.77 7.56 -7.51
CA PRO A 56 10.51 9.00 -7.53
C PRO A 56 10.93 9.68 -6.23
N SER A 57 10.90 11.01 -6.24
CA SER A 57 10.98 11.77 -5.00
C SER A 57 9.79 11.45 -4.12
N LEU A 58 9.90 11.77 -2.83
CA LEU A 58 8.82 11.49 -1.88
C LEU A 58 7.50 12.15 -2.30
N ASN A 59 7.54 13.40 -2.74
CA ASN A 59 6.33 14.11 -3.16
C ASN A 59 5.67 13.46 -4.38
N ILE A 60 6.45 13.07 -5.36
CA ILE A 60 5.93 12.39 -6.55
C ILE A 60 5.39 11.01 -6.18
N PHE A 61 6.09 10.29 -5.32
CA PHE A 61 5.62 9.01 -4.81
C PHE A 61 4.26 9.14 -4.12
N TYR A 62 4.14 10.13 -3.23
CA TYR A 62 2.87 10.42 -2.55
C TYR A 62 1.75 10.68 -3.57
N GLN A 63 2.01 11.51 -4.57
CA GLN A 63 1.03 11.81 -5.61
C GLN A 63 0.60 10.57 -6.38
N LEU A 64 1.56 9.74 -6.77
CA LEU A 64 1.28 8.53 -7.56
C LEU A 64 0.46 7.51 -6.77
N VAL A 65 0.85 7.21 -5.53
CA VAL A 65 0.16 6.19 -4.74
C VAL A 65 -1.24 6.64 -4.31
N THR A 66 -1.43 7.93 -4.05
CA THR A 66 -2.77 8.44 -3.69
C THR A 66 -3.67 8.58 -4.91
N MET A 67 -3.12 9.00 -6.04
CA MET A 67 -3.88 9.12 -7.28
C MET A 67 -4.44 7.77 -7.74
N PHE A 68 -3.65 6.71 -7.62
CA PHE A 68 -4.02 5.37 -8.08
C PHE A 68 -4.47 4.45 -6.95
N ASP A 69 -4.61 4.97 -5.74
CA ASP A 69 -5.05 4.21 -4.57
C ASP A 69 -4.22 2.93 -4.38
N ILE A 70 -2.90 3.09 -4.38
CA ILE A 70 -1.97 1.98 -4.20
C ILE A 70 -1.60 1.89 -2.72
N SER A 71 -1.88 0.74 -2.10
CA SER A 71 -1.42 0.47 -0.73
C SER A 71 0.04 0.07 -0.77
N VAL A 72 0.91 0.88 -0.14
CA VAL A 72 2.35 0.60 -0.10
C VAL A 72 2.71 -0.52 0.87
N ASP A 73 1.85 -0.83 1.84
CA ASP A 73 2.11 -1.85 2.84
C ASP A 73 2.38 -3.21 2.21
N GLN A 74 1.65 -3.57 1.15
CA GLN A 74 1.84 -4.85 0.47
C GLN A 74 3.24 -4.99 -0.14
N PHE A 75 3.89 -3.86 -0.46
CA PHE A 75 5.24 -3.84 -1.03
C PHE A 75 6.32 -3.70 0.03
N PHE A 76 6.06 -2.93 1.08
CA PHE A 76 7.03 -2.67 2.14
C PHE A 76 7.06 -3.79 3.19
N TYR A 77 5.93 -4.44 3.40
CA TYR A 77 5.76 -5.50 4.41
C TYR A 77 5.09 -6.72 3.79
N PRO A 78 5.74 -7.37 2.81
CA PRO A 78 5.11 -8.48 2.08
C PRO A 78 4.76 -9.66 2.98
N ASP A 79 5.57 -9.93 4.00
CA ASP A 79 5.34 -11.03 4.92
C ASP A 79 4.10 -10.80 5.78
N LYS A 80 3.83 -9.55 6.11
CA LYS A 80 2.67 -9.18 6.91
C LYS A 80 1.36 -9.37 6.14
N GLY A 81 1.37 -9.09 4.83
CA GLY A 81 0.23 -9.32 3.96
C GLY A 81 -0.01 -10.79 3.64
N ALA A 82 1.06 -11.57 3.49
CA ALA A 82 0.98 -13.00 3.14
C ALA A 82 0.47 -13.87 4.29
N ALA A 83 0.56 -13.42 5.53
CA ALA A 83 0.24 -14.21 6.71
C ALA A 83 -1.27 -14.32 6.99
N SER A 84 -2.15 -13.64 6.24
CA SER A 84 -3.54 -13.57 6.65
C SER A 84 -4.53 -13.55 5.48
N GLY A 85 -4.76 -14.72 4.89
CA GLY A 85 -5.87 -14.91 3.95
C GLY A 85 -7.22 -14.57 4.58
N CYS A 86 -7.37 -14.82 5.88
CA CYS A 86 -8.59 -14.49 6.62
C CYS A 86 -8.78 -12.97 6.70
N LYS A 87 -7.72 -12.24 7.01
CA LYS A 87 -7.78 -10.78 7.08
C LYS A 87 -8.19 -10.18 5.73
N SER A 88 -7.63 -10.67 4.63
CA SER A 88 -7.98 -10.21 3.29
C SER A 88 -9.45 -10.45 2.98
N ARG A 89 -9.99 -11.60 3.36
CA ARG A 89 -11.41 -11.91 3.19
C ARG A 89 -12.29 -10.97 4.01
N ILE A 90 -11.89 -10.66 5.23
CA ILE A 90 -12.62 -9.73 6.10
C ILE A 90 -12.61 -8.33 5.48
N ASP A 91 -11.48 -7.87 4.97
CA ASP A 91 -11.38 -6.57 4.32
C ASP A 91 -12.36 -6.44 3.14
N VAL A 92 -12.46 -7.48 2.32
CA VAL A 92 -13.41 -7.51 1.20
C VAL A 92 -14.86 -7.43 1.71
N MET A 93 -15.19 -8.18 2.75
CA MET A 93 -16.53 -8.13 3.36
C MET A 93 -16.85 -6.77 3.91
N LEU A 94 -15.91 -6.12 4.60
CA LEU A 94 -16.10 -4.78 5.15
C LEU A 94 -16.36 -3.74 4.06
N SER A 95 -15.74 -3.90 2.89
CA SER A 95 -15.88 -2.96 1.79
C SER A 95 -17.31 -2.85 1.25
N SER A 96 -18.12 -3.88 1.42
CA SER A 96 -19.52 -3.92 0.95
C SER A 96 -20.53 -3.52 2.02
N MET A 97 -20.08 -3.22 3.24
CA MET A 97 -20.96 -2.89 4.35
C MET A 97 -21.28 -1.41 4.43
N ASP A 98 -22.52 -1.08 4.81
CA ASP A 98 -22.90 0.29 5.11
C ASP A 98 -22.47 0.67 6.53
N GLU A 99 -22.69 1.93 6.91
CA GLU A 99 -22.26 2.43 8.21
C GLU A 99 -22.94 1.72 9.39
N LYS A 100 -24.20 1.34 9.23
CA LYS A 100 -24.94 0.62 10.25
C LYS A 100 -24.30 -0.75 10.51
N ASP A 101 -23.96 -1.47 9.45
CA ASP A 101 -23.28 -2.76 9.55
C ASP A 101 -21.89 -2.61 10.17
N LEU A 102 -21.15 -1.58 9.77
CA LEU A 102 -19.81 -1.32 10.31
C LEU A 102 -19.85 -1.04 11.82
N ARG A 103 -20.88 -0.37 12.32
CA ARG A 103 -21.05 -0.16 13.77
C ARG A 103 -21.27 -1.46 14.52
N LEU A 104 -22.00 -2.39 13.94
CA LEU A 104 -22.17 -3.71 14.53
C LEU A 104 -20.84 -4.46 14.56
N VAL A 105 -20.08 -4.42 13.47
CA VAL A 105 -18.74 -5.04 13.41
C VAL A 105 -17.83 -4.44 14.48
N GLU A 106 -17.84 -3.12 14.62
CA GLU A 106 -17.05 -2.44 15.65
C GLU A 106 -17.37 -2.95 17.05
N THR A 107 -18.67 -3.11 17.35
CA THR A 107 -19.12 -3.64 18.64
C THR A 107 -18.60 -5.06 18.88
N ILE A 108 -18.63 -5.91 17.85
CA ILE A 108 -18.13 -7.29 17.93
C ILE A 108 -16.62 -7.30 18.16
N ILE A 109 -15.89 -6.44 17.47
CA ILE A 109 -14.43 -6.33 17.64
C ILE A 109 -14.08 -5.91 19.07
N ARG A 110 -14.80 -4.94 19.63
CA ARG A 110 -14.59 -4.52 21.01
C ARG A 110 -14.85 -5.67 22.00
N ALA A 111 -15.92 -6.42 21.76
CA ALA A 111 -16.25 -7.56 22.61
C ALA A 111 -15.14 -8.62 22.58
N ILE A 112 -14.56 -8.88 21.41
CA ILE A 112 -13.45 -9.83 21.26
C ILE A 112 -12.23 -9.36 22.05
N LYS A 113 -11.89 -8.07 21.95
CA LYS A 113 -10.75 -7.48 22.67
C LYS A 113 -10.95 -7.55 24.19
N GLU A 114 -12.14 -7.23 24.68
CA GLU A 114 -12.46 -7.30 26.11
C GLU A 114 -12.39 -8.72 26.63
N ALA A 115 -12.87 -9.70 25.88
CA ALA A 115 -12.79 -11.10 26.24
C ALA A 115 -11.33 -11.56 26.38
N LYS A 116 -10.45 -11.12 25.48
CA LYS A 116 -9.03 -11.44 25.55
C LYS A 116 -8.35 -10.84 26.78
N GLU A 117 -8.66 -9.59 27.08
CA GLU A 117 -8.12 -8.93 28.27
C GLU A 117 -8.54 -9.65 29.55
N THR A 118 -9.78 -10.15 29.59
CA THR A 118 -10.28 -10.92 30.74
C THR A 118 -9.57 -12.27 30.86
N GLU A 119 -9.25 -12.92 29.76
CA GLU A 119 -8.54 -14.21 29.76
C GLU A 119 -7.08 -14.09 30.21
N GLU A 120 -6.46 -12.93 30.04
CA GLU A 120 -5.07 -12.69 30.42
C GLU A 120 -4.88 -12.40 31.93
N VAL A 121 -5.94 -12.30 32.68
CA VAL A 121 -5.87 -12.06 34.12
C VAL A 121 -5.72 -13.38 34.94
#